data_079a48564b04ac3b6e9018c264006a3e
#
_entry.id   079a48564b04ac3b6e9018c264006a3e
#
_cell.length_a   1.000
_cell.length_b   1.000
_cell.length_c   1.000
_cell.angle_alpha   90.00
_cell.angle_beta   90.00
_cell.angle_gamma   90.00
#
_symmetry.space_group_name_H-M   'P 1'
#
loop_
_entity.id
_entity.type
_entity.pdbx_description
1 polymer ?
#
loop_
_entity_poly.entity_id
_entity_poly.type
_entity_poly.pdbx_seq_one_letter_code
_entity_poly.pdbx_strand_id
1 'polypeptide(L)'
;MKRKILKMLTVFSFAAVLTTSFSAVGVANAKTEQSDEISCAAKSAYVLDFDTGTVVYAKNENEKLPIASMTKIMTASIILDDVKAGKLNLSDEITVSEKAAGMGGSQVFLDANSTHTIKNLLKAVVIASANDAAVALSEAASGSEEAFVKRMNDKAEKLGLSNTNFVNATGLPALNAYSSAKDVSYMLKNLLSHDE
;
A
#
# COMPACT_ATOMS: atom_id res chain seq x y z
N MET A 1 -38.27 -35.58 57.87
CA MET A 1 -38.47 -34.73 59.07
C MET A 1 -38.29 -33.29 58.72
N LYS A 2 -39.32 -32.46 58.80
CA LYS A 2 -39.42 -31.07 59.33
C LYS A 2 -38.47 -30.04 58.66
N ARG A 3 -38.88 -28.86 58.22
CA ARG A 3 -40.12 -28.07 58.30
C ARG A 3 -40.03 -26.91 57.30
N LYS A 4 -41.13 -26.65 56.63
CA LYS A 4 -41.50 -25.39 56.00
C LYS A 4 -41.33 -24.24 56.99
N ILE A 5 -40.93 -23.04 56.50
CA ILE A 5 -41.59 -21.78 56.92
C ILE A 5 -41.45 -20.76 55.78
N LEU A 6 -42.60 -20.43 55.32
CA LEU A 6 -43.06 -19.34 54.47
C LEU A 6 -43.17 -18.06 55.29
N LYS A 7 -42.76 -16.93 54.81
CA LYS A 7 -43.24 -15.57 55.18
C LYS A 7 -42.81 -14.66 53.99
N MET A 8 -43.68 -14.31 53.11
CA MET A 8 -44.81 -13.37 53.09
C MET A 8 -44.45 -11.91 53.42
N LEU A 9 -44.46 -11.13 52.29
CA LEU A 9 -44.91 -9.75 52.12
C LEU A 9 -44.58 -8.69 53.18
N THR A 10 -43.93 -7.61 52.73
CA THR A 10 -44.52 -6.24 52.88
C THR A 10 -43.99 -5.32 51.78
N VAL A 11 -44.96 -4.83 50.99
CA VAL A 11 -44.83 -3.71 50.05
C VAL A 11 -44.82 -2.44 50.87
N PHE A 12 -43.80 -1.61 50.73
CA PHE A 12 -43.87 -0.22 51.16
C PHE A 12 -43.50 0.67 49.98
N SER A 13 -44.53 1.21 49.36
CA SER A 13 -44.40 2.32 48.40
C SER A 13 -43.98 3.58 49.15
N PHE A 14 -42.78 4.08 48.83
CA PHE A 14 -42.40 5.43 49.18
C PHE A 14 -42.14 6.19 47.89
N ALA A 15 -43.12 6.94 47.46
CA ALA A 15 -43.01 7.90 46.39
C ALA A 15 -42.25 9.13 46.93
N ALA A 16 -40.94 9.17 46.68
CA ALA A 16 -40.16 10.38 46.88
C ALA A 16 -40.07 11.10 45.53
N VAL A 17 -40.82 12.17 45.38
CA VAL A 17 -40.70 13.11 44.27
C VAL A 17 -39.38 13.89 44.46
N LEU A 18 -38.31 13.47 43.76
CA LEU A 18 -37.13 14.26 43.61
C LEU A 18 -37.28 15.16 42.37
N THR A 19 -37.61 16.41 42.59
CA THR A 19 -37.44 17.47 41.59
C THR A 19 -35.98 17.70 41.38
N THR A 20 -35.37 17.01 40.42
CA THR A 20 -34.03 17.35 39.95
C THR A 20 -34.13 18.54 39.01
N SER A 21 -33.65 19.67 39.48
CA SER A 21 -33.37 20.87 38.68
C SER A 21 -32.43 20.46 37.53
N PHE A 22 -32.95 20.36 36.33
CA PHE A 22 -32.14 20.21 35.12
C PHE A 22 -31.43 21.55 34.90
N SER A 23 -30.23 21.72 35.45
CA SER A 23 -29.33 22.75 35.02
C SER A 23 -28.95 22.43 33.57
N ALA A 24 -29.46 23.23 32.65
CA ALA A 24 -29.02 23.17 31.24
C ALA A 24 -27.50 23.43 31.23
N VAL A 25 -26.74 22.34 31.15
CA VAL A 25 -25.32 22.43 30.78
C VAL A 25 -25.33 22.92 29.34
N GLY A 26 -25.00 24.20 29.18
CA GLY A 26 -24.77 24.79 27.87
C GLY A 26 -23.74 23.93 27.17
N VAL A 27 -24.17 23.23 26.11
CA VAL A 27 -23.23 22.60 25.16
C VAL A 27 -22.44 23.77 24.60
N ALA A 28 -21.24 23.97 25.14
CA ALA A 28 -20.25 24.83 24.48
C ALA A 28 -20.11 24.24 23.08
N ASN A 29 -20.65 24.95 22.07
CA ASN A 29 -20.28 24.71 20.70
C ASN A 29 -18.76 24.89 20.66
N ALA A 30 -18.03 23.79 20.74
CA ALA A 30 -16.67 23.75 20.33
C ALA A 30 -16.72 24.22 18.87
N LYS A 31 -16.27 25.47 18.64
CA LYS A 31 -15.96 25.95 17.32
C LYS A 31 -15.07 24.87 16.74
N THR A 32 -15.59 24.10 15.78
CA THR A 32 -14.78 23.23 14.95
C THR A 32 -13.74 24.17 14.37
N GLU A 33 -12.49 24.07 14.82
CA GLU A 33 -11.40 24.75 14.12
C GLU A 33 -11.52 24.27 12.71
N GLN A 34 -11.79 25.21 11.82
CA GLN A 34 -11.83 25.00 10.39
C GLN A 34 -10.39 24.57 10.07
N SER A 35 -10.15 23.25 10.00
CA SER A 35 -8.90 22.73 9.52
C SER A 35 -8.70 23.35 8.15
N ASP A 36 -7.61 24.09 7.96
CA ASP A 36 -7.23 24.62 6.65
C ASP A 36 -7.40 23.50 5.65
N GLU A 37 -8.41 23.62 4.78
CA GLU A 37 -8.76 22.57 3.84
C GLU A 37 -7.55 22.40 2.92
N ILE A 38 -6.87 21.24 3.01
CA ILE A 38 -5.71 20.96 2.17
C ILE A 38 -6.18 21.02 0.71
N SER A 39 -5.80 22.08 0.01
CA SER A 39 -6.10 22.24 -1.40
C SER A 39 -5.02 21.55 -2.24
N CYS A 40 -5.45 20.62 -3.11
CA CYS A 40 -4.55 19.87 -3.97
C CYS A 40 -5.06 19.89 -5.42
N ALA A 41 -4.19 20.32 -6.36
CA ALA A 41 -4.49 20.35 -7.79
C ALA A 41 -4.45 18.98 -8.48
N ALA A 42 -3.94 17.94 -7.81
CA ALA A 42 -3.90 16.58 -8.35
C ALA A 42 -5.30 16.03 -8.62
N LYS A 43 -5.46 15.17 -9.63
CA LYS A 43 -6.71 14.46 -9.91
C LYS A 43 -7.11 13.55 -8.76
N SER A 44 -6.15 12.84 -8.21
CA SER A 44 -6.31 11.91 -7.10
C SER A 44 -5.15 12.09 -6.13
N ALA A 45 -5.42 12.00 -4.83
CA ALA A 45 -4.41 12.07 -3.80
C ALA A 45 -4.83 11.23 -2.59
N TYR A 46 -3.85 10.68 -1.89
CA TYR A 46 -4.06 9.95 -0.66
C TYR A 46 -2.84 10.10 0.24
N VAL A 47 -3.05 10.56 1.44
CA VAL A 47 -2.00 10.77 2.45
C VAL A 47 -2.39 9.99 3.70
N LEU A 48 -1.52 9.11 4.14
CA LEU A 48 -1.70 8.37 5.38
C LEU A 48 -0.47 8.54 6.26
N ASP A 49 -0.69 8.53 7.55
CA ASP A 49 0.37 8.37 8.53
C ASP A 49 0.89 6.93 8.49
N PHE A 50 2.21 6.76 8.35
CA PHE A 50 2.84 5.46 8.14
C PHE A 50 2.65 4.53 9.34
N ASP A 51 2.85 5.04 10.55
CA ASP A 51 2.87 4.23 11.77
C ASP A 51 1.45 3.84 12.19
N THR A 52 0.55 4.80 12.24
CA THR A 52 -0.83 4.59 12.71
C THR A 52 -1.79 4.11 11.62
N GLY A 53 -1.46 4.35 10.34
CA GLY A 53 -2.37 4.12 9.21
C GLY A 53 -3.53 5.12 9.15
N THR A 54 -3.47 6.21 9.94
CA THR A 54 -4.50 7.24 9.93
C THR A 54 -4.49 7.99 8.61
N VAL A 55 -5.65 8.12 7.98
CA VAL A 55 -5.80 8.88 6.73
C VAL A 55 -5.83 10.37 7.08
N VAL A 56 -4.87 11.11 6.56
CA VAL A 56 -4.73 12.56 6.77
C VAL A 56 -5.46 13.34 5.68
N TYR A 57 -5.42 12.84 4.43
CA TYR A 57 -6.10 13.47 3.31
C TYR A 57 -6.45 12.44 2.24
N ALA A 58 -7.62 12.59 1.64
CA ALA A 58 -8.07 11.75 0.53
C ALA A 58 -8.85 12.58 -0.49
N LYS A 59 -8.56 12.39 -1.77
CA LYS A 59 -9.25 12.99 -2.91
C LYS A 59 -9.30 11.99 -4.05
N ASN A 60 -10.49 11.57 -4.47
CA ASN A 60 -10.67 10.58 -5.54
C ASN A 60 -9.74 9.37 -5.41
N GLU A 61 -9.47 8.95 -4.19
CA GLU A 61 -8.40 8.03 -3.82
C GLU A 61 -8.53 6.63 -4.45
N ASN A 62 -9.73 6.28 -4.89
CA ASN A 62 -10.02 5.01 -5.55
C ASN A 62 -10.11 5.11 -7.08
N GLU A 63 -9.88 6.30 -7.66
CA GLU A 63 -9.90 6.50 -9.11
C GLU A 63 -8.78 5.70 -9.77
N LYS A 64 -9.14 4.89 -10.79
CA LYS A 64 -8.19 4.09 -11.56
C LYS A 64 -7.48 4.97 -12.58
N LEU A 65 -6.21 5.21 -12.36
CA LEU A 65 -5.36 6.08 -13.18
C LEU A 65 -4.09 5.35 -13.63
N PRO A 66 -3.52 5.70 -14.79
CA PRO A 66 -2.17 5.27 -15.15
C PRO A 66 -1.18 5.82 -14.11
N ILE A 67 -0.37 4.93 -13.54
CA ILE A 67 0.58 5.30 -12.47
C ILE A 67 2.02 5.41 -12.95
N ALA A 68 2.28 5.12 -14.22
CA ALA A 68 3.61 5.16 -14.80
C ALA A 68 4.66 4.44 -13.91
N SER A 69 5.82 5.06 -13.70
CA SER A 69 6.93 4.46 -12.94
C SER A 69 6.65 4.16 -11.47
N MET A 70 5.52 4.61 -10.89
CA MET A 70 5.12 4.13 -9.56
C MET A 70 4.85 2.61 -9.54
N THR A 71 4.64 1.98 -10.70
CA THR A 71 4.63 0.52 -10.88
C THR A 71 5.87 -0.15 -10.28
N LYS A 72 7.04 0.49 -10.36
CA LYS A 72 8.31 -0.05 -9.85
C LYS A 72 8.37 -0.19 -8.34
N ILE A 73 7.44 0.42 -7.59
CA ILE A 73 7.25 0.18 -6.17
C ILE A 73 6.92 -1.32 -5.95
N MET A 74 5.99 -1.87 -6.76
CA MET A 74 5.64 -3.29 -6.70
C MET A 74 6.79 -4.17 -7.17
N THR A 75 7.49 -3.76 -8.23
CA THR A 75 8.67 -4.49 -8.75
C THR A 75 9.74 -4.61 -7.67
N ALA A 76 10.15 -3.51 -7.05
CA ALA A 76 11.13 -3.51 -5.97
C ALA A 76 10.65 -4.34 -4.77
N SER A 77 9.38 -4.22 -4.40
CA SER A 77 8.79 -4.94 -3.28
C SER A 77 8.85 -6.47 -3.46
N ILE A 78 8.61 -6.99 -4.67
CA ILE A 78 8.69 -8.44 -4.95
C ILE A 78 10.15 -8.92 -4.88
N ILE A 79 11.09 -8.14 -5.42
CA ILE A 79 12.50 -8.50 -5.35
C ILE A 79 12.98 -8.55 -3.89
N LEU A 80 12.59 -7.58 -3.07
CA LEU A 80 12.92 -7.58 -1.64
C LEU A 80 12.24 -8.73 -0.87
N ASP A 81 10.99 -9.10 -1.21
CA ASP A 81 10.37 -10.32 -0.68
C ASP A 81 11.21 -11.56 -0.98
N ASP A 82 11.69 -11.69 -2.22
CA ASP A 82 12.51 -12.85 -2.61
C ASP A 82 13.88 -12.84 -1.92
N VAL A 83 14.46 -11.67 -1.68
CA VAL A 83 15.69 -11.54 -0.87
C VAL A 83 15.44 -11.93 0.58
N LYS A 84 14.36 -11.43 1.19
CA LYS A 84 13.97 -11.76 2.57
C LYS A 84 13.65 -13.24 2.73
N ALA A 85 13.08 -13.87 1.70
CA ALA A 85 12.79 -15.31 1.67
C ALA A 85 14.01 -16.19 1.34
N GLY A 86 15.18 -15.61 1.09
CA GLY A 86 16.41 -16.34 0.71
C GLY A 86 16.38 -16.99 -0.68
N LYS A 87 15.44 -16.58 -1.54
CA LYS A 87 15.35 -17.03 -2.93
C LYS A 87 16.34 -16.30 -3.84
N LEU A 88 16.67 -15.08 -3.50
CA LEU A 88 17.64 -14.23 -4.15
C LEU A 88 18.59 -13.66 -3.11
N ASN A 89 19.82 -13.34 -3.51
CA ASN A 89 20.77 -12.58 -2.68
C ASN A 89 21.10 -11.25 -3.40
N LEU A 90 21.27 -10.19 -2.63
CA LEU A 90 21.63 -8.88 -3.19
C LEU A 90 22.95 -8.90 -3.96
N SER A 91 23.85 -9.86 -3.66
CA SER A 91 25.12 -10.09 -4.31
C SER A 91 25.05 -10.99 -5.53
N ASP A 92 23.90 -11.65 -5.78
CA ASP A 92 23.75 -12.51 -6.95
C ASP A 92 23.91 -11.68 -8.22
N GLU A 93 24.67 -12.21 -9.16
CA GLU A 93 24.90 -11.61 -10.47
C GLU A 93 23.91 -12.19 -11.47
N ILE A 94 23.27 -11.31 -12.23
CA ILE A 94 22.36 -11.68 -13.31
C ILE A 94 22.83 -11.12 -14.64
N THR A 95 22.61 -11.88 -15.70
CA THR A 95 22.95 -11.46 -17.06
C THR A 95 21.78 -10.70 -17.67
N VAL A 96 22.05 -9.55 -18.25
CA VAL A 96 21.04 -8.70 -18.90
C VAL A 96 20.65 -9.29 -20.24
N SER A 97 19.35 -9.50 -20.46
CA SER A 97 18.81 -9.99 -21.73
C SER A 97 18.82 -8.88 -22.81
N GLU A 98 18.73 -9.27 -24.08
CA GLU A 98 18.51 -8.32 -25.17
C GLU A 98 17.20 -7.53 -25.00
N LYS A 99 16.15 -8.16 -24.45
CA LYS A 99 14.87 -7.51 -24.14
C LYS A 99 15.08 -6.41 -23.12
N ALA A 100 15.76 -6.69 -22.01
CA ALA A 100 16.04 -5.72 -20.96
C ALA A 100 16.91 -4.57 -21.49
N ALA A 101 18.00 -4.87 -22.18
CA ALA A 101 18.89 -3.86 -22.76
C ALA A 101 18.19 -2.98 -23.83
N GLY A 102 17.22 -3.54 -24.56
CA GLY A 102 16.44 -2.83 -25.58
C GLY A 102 15.28 -1.98 -25.04
N MET A 103 15.11 -1.87 -23.72
CA MET A 103 14.02 -1.08 -23.14
C MET A 103 14.16 0.40 -23.42
N GLY A 104 13.01 1.07 -23.66
CA GLY A 104 12.94 2.52 -23.83
C GLY A 104 12.59 3.27 -22.54
N GLY A 105 12.53 4.58 -22.64
CA GLY A 105 12.21 5.48 -21.52
C GLY A 105 13.38 5.69 -20.57
N SER A 106 13.13 5.80 -19.26
CA SER A 106 14.20 5.95 -18.26
C SER A 106 15.03 4.67 -18.16
N GLN A 107 16.34 4.78 -18.29
CA GLN A 107 17.28 3.65 -18.32
C GLN A 107 18.62 4.04 -17.69
N VAL A 108 19.41 3.04 -17.35
CA VAL A 108 20.85 3.18 -17.00
C VAL A 108 21.76 2.63 -18.10
N PHE A 109 21.16 2.31 -19.26
CA PHE A 109 21.85 1.85 -20.48
C PHE A 109 22.65 0.57 -20.26
N LEU A 110 21.97 -0.46 -19.73
CA LEU A 110 22.59 -1.77 -19.57
C LEU A 110 22.87 -2.41 -20.93
N ASP A 111 24.11 -2.90 -21.11
CA ASP A 111 24.47 -3.65 -22.31
C ASP A 111 23.89 -5.08 -22.26
N ALA A 112 23.42 -5.57 -23.40
CA ALA A 112 23.00 -6.97 -23.52
C ALA A 112 24.18 -7.91 -23.19
N ASN A 113 23.91 -8.99 -22.46
CA ASN A 113 24.88 -9.96 -21.96
C ASN A 113 25.87 -9.40 -20.90
N SER A 114 25.74 -8.14 -20.47
CA SER A 114 26.47 -7.63 -19.31
C SER A 114 25.95 -8.27 -18.02
N THR A 115 26.77 -8.28 -16.98
CA THR A 115 26.44 -8.89 -15.70
C THR A 115 26.41 -7.84 -14.60
N HIS A 116 25.34 -7.83 -13.81
CA HIS A 116 25.14 -6.88 -12.72
C HIS A 116 24.55 -7.55 -11.50
N THR A 117 24.91 -7.07 -10.30
CA THR A 117 24.32 -7.56 -9.07
C THR A 117 22.88 -7.10 -8.90
N ILE A 118 22.03 -7.91 -8.28
CA ILE A 118 20.64 -7.56 -7.90
C ILE A 118 20.62 -6.23 -7.15
N LYS A 119 21.57 -6.01 -6.22
CA LYS A 119 21.71 -4.76 -5.49
C LYS A 119 21.87 -3.54 -6.39
N ASN A 120 22.71 -3.64 -7.42
CA ASN A 120 22.97 -2.52 -8.34
C ASN A 120 21.74 -2.25 -9.22
N LEU A 121 21.08 -3.30 -9.69
CA LEU A 121 19.85 -3.17 -10.48
C LEU A 121 18.68 -2.61 -9.65
N LEU A 122 18.52 -3.02 -8.39
CA LEU A 122 17.53 -2.41 -7.47
C LEU A 122 17.80 -0.92 -7.29
N LYS A 123 19.07 -0.53 -7.10
CA LYS A 123 19.45 0.90 -7.02
C LYS A 123 19.09 1.63 -8.31
N ALA A 124 19.35 1.04 -9.48
CA ALA A 124 18.99 1.62 -10.77
C ALA A 124 17.47 1.83 -10.89
N VAL A 125 16.67 0.85 -10.46
CA VAL A 125 15.22 0.95 -10.44
C VAL A 125 14.74 2.08 -9.52
N VAL A 126 15.26 2.15 -8.30
CA VAL A 126 14.75 3.09 -7.27
C VAL A 126 15.25 4.52 -7.51
N ILE A 127 16.50 4.68 -7.91
CA ILE A 127 17.15 6.01 -8.03
C ILE A 127 16.93 6.61 -9.42
N ALA A 128 17.18 5.82 -10.49
CA ALA A 128 17.08 6.28 -11.87
C ALA A 128 15.76 5.91 -12.54
N SER A 129 14.89 5.18 -11.85
CA SER A 129 13.65 4.66 -12.44
C SER A 129 13.88 3.81 -13.70
N ALA A 130 14.98 3.06 -13.74
CA ALA A 130 15.50 2.35 -14.90
C ALA A 130 14.57 1.21 -15.34
N ASN A 131 14.11 1.28 -16.59
CA ASN A 131 13.24 0.27 -17.18
C ASN A 131 14.01 -1.01 -17.54
N ASP A 132 15.21 -0.86 -18.09
CA ASP A 132 16.15 -1.95 -18.39
C ASP A 132 16.46 -2.79 -17.14
N ALA A 133 16.79 -2.13 -16.03
CA ALA A 133 17.02 -2.80 -14.75
C ALA A 133 15.75 -3.48 -14.19
N ALA A 134 14.57 -2.86 -14.36
CA ALA A 134 13.31 -3.44 -13.89
C ALA A 134 12.95 -4.73 -14.65
N VAL A 135 13.15 -4.75 -15.97
CA VAL A 135 12.94 -5.96 -16.78
C VAL A 135 13.97 -7.03 -16.43
N ALA A 136 15.26 -6.68 -16.34
CA ALA A 136 16.31 -7.63 -15.97
C ALA A 136 16.04 -8.30 -14.61
N LEU A 137 15.62 -7.52 -13.60
CA LEU A 137 15.23 -8.07 -12.30
C LEU A 137 13.99 -8.96 -12.38
N SER A 138 13.00 -8.58 -13.19
CA SER A 138 11.77 -9.37 -13.33
C SER A 138 12.05 -10.73 -13.96
N GLU A 139 12.88 -10.77 -14.99
CA GLU A 139 13.30 -12.01 -15.64
C GLU A 139 14.12 -12.89 -14.69
N ALA A 140 15.07 -12.32 -13.95
CA ALA A 140 15.85 -13.05 -12.96
C ALA A 140 14.98 -13.68 -11.85
N ALA A 141 13.99 -12.95 -11.36
CA ALA A 141 13.14 -13.40 -10.26
C ALA A 141 12.06 -14.41 -10.68
N SER A 142 11.68 -14.48 -11.96
CA SER A 142 10.52 -15.26 -12.39
C SER A 142 10.70 -15.99 -13.73
N GLY A 143 11.88 -15.91 -14.36
CA GLY A 143 12.19 -16.50 -15.66
C GLY A 143 11.66 -15.70 -16.84
N SER A 144 10.65 -14.85 -16.65
CA SER A 144 10.17 -13.91 -17.66
C SER A 144 9.43 -12.74 -17.00
N GLU A 145 9.30 -11.61 -17.74
CA GLU A 145 8.50 -10.48 -17.28
C GLU A 145 7.01 -10.84 -17.14
N GLU A 146 6.48 -11.68 -18.03
CA GLU A 146 5.09 -12.14 -18.00
C GLU A 146 4.80 -12.93 -16.71
N ALA A 147 5.68 -13.84 -16.34
CA ALA A 147 5.57 -14.58 -15.07
C ALA A 147 5.70 -13.65 -13.86
N PHE A 148 6.56 -12.63 -13.95
CA PHE A 148 6.70 -11.62 -12.92
C PHE A 148 5.45 -10.76 -12.78
N VAL A 149 4.84 -10.31 -13.88
CA VAL A 149 3.57 -9.56 -13.88
C VAL A 149 2.45 -10.34 -13.20
N LYS A 150 2.38 -11.66 -13.43
CA LYS A 150 1.44 -12.50 -12.70
C LYS A 150 1.67 -12.38 -11.18
N ARG A 151 2.92 -12.47 -10.71
CA ARG A 151 3.27 -12.29 -9.30
C ARG A 151 2.92 -10.90 -8.77
N MET A 152 3.08 -9.85 -9.60
CA MET A 152 2.68 -8.49 -9.23
C MET A 152 1.18 -8.42 -8.94
N ASN A 153 0.35 -9.00 -9.79
CA ASN A 153 -1.10 -9.04 -9.60
C ASN A 153 -1.50 -9.94 -8.43
N ASP A 154 -0.88 -11.12 -8.27
CA ASP A 154 -1.10 -12.01 -7.12
C ASP A 154 -0.75 -11.29 -5.79
N LYS A 155 0.31 -10.46 -5.78
CA LYS A 155 0.68 -9.66 -4.61
C LYS A 155 -0.29 -8.49 -4.39
N ALA A 156 -0.75 -7.84 -5.46
CA ALA A 156 -1.77 -6.79 -5.37
C ALA A 156 -3.07 -7.33 -4.73
N GLU A 157 -3.52 -8.50 -5.13
CA GLU A 157 -4.67 -9.18 -4.53
C GLU A 157 -4.45 -9.48 -3.04
N LYS A 158 -3.29 -10.04 -2.68
CA LYS A 158 -2.93 -10.33 -1.27
C LYS A 158 -2.89 -9.09 -0.39
N LEU A 159 -2.48 -7.95 -0.94
CA LEU A 159 -2.46 -6.67 -0.25
C LEU A 159 -3.82 -5.94 -0.27
N GLY A 160 -4.84 -6.49 -0.92
CA GLY A 160 -6.17 -5.89 -1.03
C GLY A 160 -6.22 -4.65 -1.96
N LEU A 161 -5.31 -4.56 -2.94
CA LEU A 161 -5.23 -3.43 -3.87
C LEU A 161 -6.27 -3.59 -4.99
N SER A 162 -7.53 -3.36 -4.68
CA SER A 162 -8.68 -3.69 -5.54
C SER A 162 -8.80 -2.80 -6.80
N ASN A 163 -8.10 -1.68 -6.84
CA ASN A 163 -8.08 -0.76 -7.97
C ASN A 163 -6.76 -0.80 -8.74
N THR A 164 -6.04 -1.93 -8.71
CA THR A 164 -4.71 -2.08 -9.30
C THR A 164 -4.69 -3.24 -10.29
N ASN A 165 -4.07 -3.03 -11.44
CA ASN A 165 -3.75 -4.07 -12.41
C ASN A 165 -2.43 -3.74 -13.10
N PHE A 166 -1.47 -4.65 -13.00
CA PHE A 166 -0.17 -4.56 -13.65
C PHE A 166 -0.16 -5.34 -14.97
N VAL A 167 0.55 -4.80 -15.97
CA VAL A 167 0.73 -5.44 -17.28
C VAL A 167 2.20 -5.48 -17.72
N ASN A 168 3.08 -4.78 -17.02
CA ASN A 168 4.54 -4.84 -17.16
C ASN A 168 5.21 -4.47 -15.84
N ALA A 169 6.52 -4.69 -15.77
CA ALA A 169 7.31 -4.41 -14.56
C ALA A 169 7.79 -2.95 -14.46
N THR A 170 7.57 -2.14 -15.49
CA THR A 170 8.18 -0.82 -15.66
C THR A 170 7.22 0.35 -15.44
N GLY A 171 5.93 0.15 -15.73
CA GLY A 171 4.91 1.20 -15.80
C GLY A 171 4.89 1.96 -17.12
N LEU A 172 5.55 1.44 -18.17
CA LEU A 172 5.35 1.95 -19.52
C LEU A 172 3.88 1.83 -19.93
N PRO A 173 3.35 2.77 -20.73
CA PRO A 173 1.95 2.79 -21.11
C PRO A 173 1.51 1.47 -21.75
N ALA A 174 0.44 0.90 -21.23
CA ALA A 174 -0.20 -0.28 -21.78
C ALA A 174 -1.69 -0.29 -21.46
N LEU A 175 -2.49 -0.95 -22.32
CA LEU A 175 -3.92 -1.11 -22.07
C LEU A 175 -4.14 -1.86 -20.75
N ASN A 176 -5.14 -1.42 -19.99
CA ASN A 176 -5.51 -2.00 -18.72
C ASN A 176 -4.44 -1.91 -17.60
N ALA A 177 -3.39 -1.10 -17.77
CA ALA A 177 -2.46 -0.76 -16.69
C ALA A 177 -3.03 0.39 -15.87
N TYR A 178 -3.32 0.16 -14.59
CA TYR A 178 -3.85 1.20 -13.70
C TYR A 178 -3.59 0.86 -12.23
N SER A 179 -3.65 1.89 -11.41
CA SER A 179 -3.78 1.79 -9.95
C SER A 179 -4.55 3.00 -9.42
N SER A 180 -4.70 3.10 -8.11
CA SER A 180 -5.31 4.25 -7.44
C SER A 180 -4.32 4.88 -6.45
N ALA A 181 -4.54 6.15 -6.08
CA ALA A 181 -3.69 6.83 -5.11
C ALA A 181 -3.65 6.08 -3.77
N LYS A 182 -4.78 5.53 -3.34
CA LYS A 182 -4.88 4.70 -2.15
C LYS A 182 -4.02 3.43 -2.29
N ASP A 183 -4.19 2.67 -3.37
CA ASP A 183 -3.46 1.42 -3.58
C ASP A 183 -1.94 1.65 -3.67
N VAL A 184 -1.52 2.73 -4.36
CA VAL A 184 -0.09 3.11 -4.43
C VAL A 184 0.47 3.40 -3.04
N SER A 185 -0.27 4.07 -2.16
CA SER A 185 0.19 4.35 -0.80
C SER A 185 0.38 3.07 0.02
N TYR A 186 -0.52 2.09 -0.12
CA TYR A 186 -0.37 0.79 0.53
C TYR A 186 0.77 -0.05 -0.06
N MET A 187 1.00 0.03 -1.39
CA MET A 187 2.19 -0.57 -2.01
C MET A 187 3.47 0.01 -1.41
N LEU A 188 3.54 1.34 -1.27
CA LEU A 188 4.71 2.02 -0.70
C LEU A 188 4.88 1.65 0.77
N LYS A 189 3.80 1.62 1.56
CA LYS A 189 3.85 1.17 2.95
C LYS A 189 4.40 -0.25 3.06
N ASN A 190 3.96 -1.17 2.18
CA ASN A 190 4.50 -2.53 2.15
C ASN A 190 5.98 -2.56 1.76
N LEU A 191 6.42 -1.77 0.78
CA LEU A 191 7.82 -1.69 0.39
C LEU A 191 8.69 -1.21 1.56
N LEU A 192 8.29 -0.14 2.26
CA LEU A 192 9.05 0.44 3.36
C LEU A 192 9.12 -0.48 4.61
N SER A 193 8.21 -1.45 4.74
CA SER A 193 8.27 -2.44 5.83
C SER A 193 9.37 -3.50 5.66
N HIS A 194 10.17 -3.44 4.59
CA HIS A 194 11.32 -4.33 4.39
C HIS A 194 12.60 -3.82 5.08
N ASP A 195 12.59 -2.59 5.60
CA ASP A 195 13.77 -1.99 6.26
C ASP A 195 14.03 -2.49 7.69
N GLU A 196 13.23 -3.47 8.19
CA GLU A 196 13.35 -4.06 9.53
C GLU A 196 14.09 -5.42 9.51
#